data_fbd5a8f3e5573563ccfb3f91aba0bcb1
#
_entry.id   fbd5a8f3e5573563ccfb3f91aba0bcb1
#
_cell.length_a   1.000
_cell.length_b   1.000
_cell.length_c   1.000
_cell.angle_alpha   90.00
_cell.angle_beta   90.00
_cell.angle_gamma   90.00
#
_symmetry.space_group_name_H-M   'P 1'
#
loop_
_entity.id
_entity.type
_entity.pdbx_description
1 polymer ?
#
loop_
_entity_poly.entity_id
_entity_poly.type
_entity_poly.pdbx_seq_one_letter_code
_entity_poly.pdbx_strand_id
1 'polypeptide(L)'
;ENLDNVMADVQATYDAVKDTGKVGITGYCWGGVVVWAAACRLDFDAASSYYGGGIIDLVGEAPKCPTILHFGREDQSIPLDDVDAISAAHPDLDVYLYDAGHGFNCDRRGSYDEESSKTATLRTLDLFAGALR
;
A
#
# COMPACT_ATOMS: atom_id res chain seq x y z
N GLU A 1 2.59 14.23 11.08
CA GLU A 1 2.28 13.24 12.10
C GLU A 1 3.46 12.30 12.29
N ASN A 2 3.70 11.86 13.52
CA ASN A 2 4.87 11.05 13.83
C ASN A 2 4.64 9.59 13.44
N LEU A 3 5.40 9.10 12.47
CA LEU A 3 5.27 7.72 11.97
C LEU A 3 5.54 6.68 13.06
N ASP A 4 6.44 6.94 14.00
CA ASP A 4 6.72 5.99 15.10
C ASP A 4 5.52 5.78 16.01
N ASN A 5 4.79 6.86 16.32
CA ASN A 5 3.55 6.77 17.10
C ASN A 5 2.48 5.98 16.36
N VAL A 6 2.36 6.20 15.06
CA VAL A 6 1.40 5.47 14.22
C VAL A 6 1.79 4.00 14.13
N MET A 7 3.09 3.69 14.00
CA MET A 7 3.53 2.30 14.03
C MET A 7 3.21 1.60 15.35
N ALA A 8 3.28 2.31 16.47
CA ALA A 8 2.88 1.76 17.77
C ALA A 8 1.38 1.42 17.78
N ASP A 9 0.54 2.29 17.21
CA ASP A 9 -0.91 2.05 17.10
C ASP A 9 -1.21 0.87 16.15
N VAL A 10 -0.51 0.80 15.04
CA VAL A 10 -0.64 -0.32 14.09
C VAL A 10 -0.22 -1.64 14.74
N GLN A 11 0.88 -1.64 15.49
CA GLN A 11 1.33 -2.83 16.23
C GLN A 11 0.29 -3.27 17.26
N ALA A 12 -0.29 -2.32 18.01
CA ALA A 12 -1.34 -2.63 18.98
C ALA A 12 -2.57 -3.24 18.31
N THR A 13 -2.95 -2.73 17.14
CA THR A 13 -4.05 -3.27 16.35
C THR A 13 -3.74 -4.68 15.85
N TYR A 14 -2.53 -4.88 15.32
CA TYR A 14 -2.06 -6.20 14.91
C TYR A 14 -2.13 -7.20 16.07
N ASP A 15 -1.64 -6.81 17.24
CA ASP A 15 -1.63 -7.67 18.44
C ASP A 15 -3.05 -8.08 18.88
N ALA A 16 -4.03 -7.20 18.63
CA ALA A 16 -5.43 -7.49 18.98
C ALA A 16 -6.07 -8.54 18.07
N VAL A 17 -5.56 -8.73 16.83
CA VAL A 17 -6.18 -9.62 15.84
C VAL A 17 -5.30 -10.81 15.43
N LYS A 18 -4.02 -10.82 15.77
CA LYS A 18 -3.06 -11.85 15.30
C LYS A 18 -3.42 -13.28 15.66
N ASP A 19 -4.14 -13.48 16.76
CA ASP A 19 -4.55 -14.81 17.22
C ASP A 19 -5.74 -15.37 16.42
N THR A 20 -6.36 -14.56 15.57
CA THR A 20 -7.46 -15.01 14.70
C THR A 20 -6.98 -15.70 13.43
N GLY A 21 -5.70 -15.59 13.10
CA GLY A 21 -5.08 -16.16 11.90
C GLY A 21 -4.07 -15.20 11.29
N LYS A 22 -3.75 -15.40 10.02
CA LYS A 22 -2.88 -14.52 9.28
C LYS A 22 -3.55 -13.16 9.06
N VAL A 23 -2.75 -12.09 9.04
CA VAL A 23 -3.26 -10.72 9.01
C VAL A 23 -2.64 -9.96 7.83
N GLY A 24 -3.51 -9.39 6.99
CA GLY A 24 -3.12 -8.46 5.93
C GLY A 24 -3.38 -7.02 6.33
N ILE A 25 -2.74 -6.10 5.63
CA ILE A 25 -2.93 -4.67 5.85
C ILE A 25 -3.12 -3.95 4.51
N THR A 26 -4.06 -3.02 4.46
CA THR A 26 -4.28 -2.14 3.32
C THR A 26 -4.52 -0.72 3.79
N GLY A 27 -4.17 0.24 2.96
CA GLY A 27 -4.35 1.65 3.30
C GLY A 27 -4.22 2.56 2.08
N TYR A 28 -4.68 3.78 2.22
CA TYR A 28 -4.88 4.72 1.15
C TYR A 28 -4.25 6.07 1.48
N CYS A 29 -3.68 6.76 0.48
CA CYS A 29 -3.02 8.05 0.66
C CYS A 29 -1.89 7.94 1.68
N TRP A 30 -1.92 8.75 2.72
CA TRP A 30 -0.95 8.62 3.82
C TRP A 30 -1.02 7.25 4.49
N GLY A 31 -2.22 6.65 4.55
CA GLY A 31 -2.38 5.26 4.98
C GLY A 31 -1.61 4.27 4.13
N GLY A 32 -1.40 4.56 2.85
CA GLY A 32 -0.54 3.76 1.98
C GLY A 32 0.93 3.81 2.40
N VAL A 33 1.40 4.95 2.89
CA VAL A 33 2.76 5.09 3.46
C VAL A 33 2.86 4.27 4.76
N VAL A 34 1.84 4.34 5.59
CA VAL A 34 1.75 3.54 6.82
C VAL A 34 1.82 2.04 6.52
N VAL A 35 1.11 1.60 5.48
CA VAL A 35 1.14 0.19 5.03
C VAL A 35 2.55 -0.22 4.61
N TRP A 36 3.26 0.62 3.84
CA TRP A 36 4.65 0.35 3.47
C TRP A 36 5.53 0.16 4.71
N ALA A 37 5.48 1.13 5.63
CA ALA A 37 6.28 1.06 6.86
C ALA A 37 5.93 -0.19 7.68
N ALA A 38 4.65 -0.52 7.80
CA ALA A 38 4.20 -1.71 8.51
C ALA A 38 4.70 -2.99 7.86
N ALA A 39 4.63 -3.08 6.52
CA ALA A 39 5.14 -4.22 5.78
C ALA A 39 6.66 -4.41 5.96
N CYS A 40 7.40 -3.32 6.09
CA CYS A 40 8.85 -3.36 6.29
C CYS A 40 9.27 -3.65 7.73
N ARG A 41 8.48 -3.23 8.71
CA ARG A 41 8.89 -3.21 10.13
C ARG A 41 8.15 -4.20 11.02
N LEU A 42 6.92 -4.56 10.67
CA LEU A 42 6.05 -5.38 11.49
C LEU A 42 5.83 -6.77 10.84
N ASP A 43 5.03 -7.61 11.46
CA ASP A 43 4.91 -9.03 11.07
C ASP A 43 3.60 -9.36 10.33
N PHE A 44 3.11 -8.43 9.52
CA PHE A 44 1.97 -8.69 8.65
C PHE A 44 2.27 -9.79 7.62
N ASP A 45 1.24 -10.48 7.17
CA ASP A 45 1.36 -11.59 6.22
C ASP A 45 1.18 -11.16 4.77
N ALA A 46 0.57 -10.01 4.53
CA ALA A 46 0.42 -9.40 3.20
C ALA A 46 0.09 -7.91 3.33
N ALA A 47 0.44 -7.13 2.33
CA ALA A 47 0.21 -5.69 2.33
C ALA A 47 -0.18 -5.17 0.94
N SER A 48 -1.18 -4.28 0.90
CA SER A 48 -1.59 -3.58 -0.32
C SER A 48 -1.67 -2.09 -0.04
N SER A 49 -0.84 -1.31 -0.71
CA SER A 49 -0.73 0.14 -0.51
C SER A 49 -1.26 0.89 -1.72
N TYR A 50 -2.14 1.85 -1.49
CA TYR A 50 -2.74 2.69 -2.52
C TYR A 50 -2.20 4.12 -2.43
N TYR A 51 -1.60 4.58 -3.52
CA TYR A 51 -1.10 5.95 -3.72
C TYR A 51 -0.43 6.58 -2.49
N GLY A 52 0.55 5.86 -1.94
CA GLY A 52 1.36 6.33 -0.82
C GLY A 52 2.47 7.28 -1.28
N GLY A 53 2.25 8.58 -1.15
CA GLY A 53 3.17 9.60 -1.66
C GLY A 53 4.50 9.68 -0.93
N GLY A 54 4.57 9.24 0.31
CA GLY A 54 5.79 9.25 1.11
C GLY A 54 6.62 7.97 1.05
N ILE A 55 6.20 6.97 0.28
CA ILE A 55 6.96 5.71 0.17
C ILE A 55 8.36 5.97 -0.37
N ILE A 56 8.52 6.92 -1.27
CA ILE A 56 9.84 7.26 -1.83
C ILE A 56 10.86 7.62 -0.74
N ASP A 57 10.42 8.26 0.33
CA ASP A 57 11.30 8.63 1.45
C ASP A 57 11.69 7.42 2.32
N LEU A 58 10.98 6.30 2.16
CA LEU A 58 11.21 5.05 2.90
C LEU A 58 11.66 3.91 1.97
N VAL A 59 12.08 4.24 0.76
CA VAL A 59 12.40 3.25 -0.28
C VAL A 59 13.61 2.39 0.07
N GLY A 60 14.44 2.83 1.00
CA GLY A 60 15.58 2.05 1.50
C GLY A 60 15.19 0.88 2.40
N GLU A 61 13.95 0.85 2.88
CA GLU A 61 13.43 -0.28 3.65
C GLU A 61 12.77 -1.28 2.70
N ALA A 62 12.74 -2.55 3.06
CA ALA A 62 12.18 -3.62 2.23
C ALA A 62 11.05 -4.34 2.97
N PRO A 63 9.90 -4.57 2.30
CA PRO A 63 8.82 -5.35 2.91
C PRO A 63 9.25 -6.76 3.29
N LYS A 64 8.75 -7.24 4.43
CA LYS A 64 9.00 -8.59 4.94
C LYS A 64 7.95 -9.59 4.50
N CYS A 65 6.90 -9.14 3.83
CA CYS A 65 5.78 -9.97 3.37
C CYS A 65 5.44 -9.65 1.91
N PRO A 66 4.64 -10.49 1.25
CA PRO A 66 4.11 -10.16 -0.08
C PRO A 66 3.38 -8.82 -0.05
N THR A 67 3.81 -7.89 -0.91
CA THR A 67 3.34 -6.51 -0.93
C THR A 67 3.08 -6.07 -2.36
N ILE A 68 1.96 -5.39 -2.60
CA ILE A 68 1.66 -4.75 -3.87
C ILE A 68 1.41 -3.26 -3.68
N LEU A 69 1.78 -2.47 -4.68
CA LEU A 69 1.61 -1.02 -4.67
C LEU A 69 0.74 -0.60 -5.85
N HIS A 70 -0.16 0.35 -5.60
CA HIS A 70 -1.04 0.92 -6.62
C HIS A 70 -0.82 2.42 -6.72
N PHE A 71 -0.52 2.91 -7.93
CA PHE A 71 -0.32 4.33 -8.20
C PHE A 71 -1.11 4.79 -9.42
N GLY A 72 -1.50 6.06 -9.43
CA GLY A 72 -2.13 6.68 -10.60
C GLY A 72 -1.12 7.42 -11.46
N ARG A 73 -1.21 7.25 -12.80
CA ARG A 73 -0.33 7.96 -13.75
C ARG A 73 -0.56 9.46 -13.73
N GLU A 74 -1.76 9.89 -13.39
CA GLU A 74 -2.19 11.29 -13.37
C GLU A 74 -2.16 11.89 -11.97
N ASP A 75 -1.54 11.19 -11.01
CA ASP A 75 -1.40 11.66 -9.64
C ASP A 75 -0.37 12.80 -9.59
N GLN A 76 -0.84 14.01 -9.31
CA GLN A 76 0.02 15.19 -9.24
C GLN A 76 0.84 15.25 -7.96
N SER A 77 0.48 14.46 -6.95
CA SER A 77 1.19 14.40 -5.68
C SER A 77 2.33 13.39 -5.69
N ILE A 78 2.34 12.46 -6.64
CA ILE A 78 3.32 11.39 -6.74
C ILE A 78 3.89 11.38 -8.16
N PRO A 79 5.05 12.00 -8.40
CA PRO A 79 5.69 11.98 -9.72
C PRO A 79 5.98 10.56 -10.19
N LEU A 80 5.87 10.31 -11.49
CA LEU A 80 6.22 9.00 -12.07
C LEU A 80 7.68 8.64 -11.83
N ASP A 81 8.57 9.62 -11.72
CA ASP A 81 9.97 9.37 -11.35
C ASP A 81 10.09 8.69 -9.98
N ASP A 82 9.24 9.04 -9.03
CA ASP A 82 9.21 8.39 -7.71
C ASP A 82 8.75 6.93 -7.83
N VAL A 83 7.71 6.68 -8.64
CA VAL A 83 7.21 5.32 -8.90
C VAL A 83 8.30 4.47 -9.58
N ASP A 84 8.99 5.04 -10.55
CA ASP A 84 10.11 4.37 -11.24
C ASP A 84 11.25 4.05 -10.27
N ALA A 85 11.58 4.98 -9.37
CA ALA A 85 12.63 4.77 -8.36
C ALA A 85 12.26 3.66 -7.38
N ILE A 86 11.00 3.58 -6.96
CA ILE A 86 10.51 2.52 -6.08
C ILE A 86 10.62 1.16 -6.80
N SER A 87 10.18 1.09 -8.04
CA SER A 87 10.25 -0.14 -8.86
C SER A 87 11.69 -0.59 -9.08
N ALA A 88 12.60 0.36 -9.32
CA ALA A 88 14.02 0.06 -9.51
C ALA A 88 14.69 -0.45 -8.23
N ALA A 89 14.32 0.12 -7.07
CA ALA A 89 14.85 -0.30 -5.78
C ALA A 89 14.32 -1.66 -5.34
N HIS A 90 13.11 -2.03 -5.77
CA HIS A 90 12.43 -3.27 -5.40
C HIS A 90 11.89 -3.98 -6.64
N PRO A 91 12.77 -4.58 -7.48
CA PRO A 91 12.35 -5.15 -8.76
C PRO A 91 11.41 -6.35 -8.64
N ASP A 92 11.36 -6.99 -7.47
CA ASP A 92 10.46 -8.14 -7.24
C ASP A 92 9.06 -7.72 -6.75
N LEU A 93 8.84 -6.42 -6.48
CA LEU A 93 7.53 -5.91 -6.08
C LEU A 93 6.63 -5.71 -7.30
N ASP A 94 5.37 -6.09 -7.14
CA ASP A 94 4.34 -5.75 -8.12
C ASP A 94 3.87 -4.31 -7.88
N VAL A 95 4.24 -3.43 -8.77
CA VAL A 95 3.85 -2.02 -8.77
C VAL A 95 2.90 -1.80 -9.94
N TYR A 96 1.65 -1.45 -9.64
CA TYR A 96 0.62 -1.27 -10.64
C TYR A 96 0.36 0.21 -10.88
N LEU A 97 0.34 0.61 -12.15
CA LEU A 97 -0.03 1.95 -12.59
C LEU A 97 -1.41 1.94 -13.23
N TYR A 98 -2.22 2.91 -12.90
CA TYR A 98 -3.59 3.07 -13.41
C TYR A 98 -3.74 4.42 -14.10
N ASP A 99 -4.61 4.50 -15.10
CA ASP A 99 -4.92 5.76 -15.80
C ASP A 99 -5.90 6.59 -14.95
N ALA A 100 -5.42 7.06 -13.81
CA ALA A 100 -6.23 7.73 -12.79
C ALA A 100 -5.36 8.68 -11.94
N GLY A 101 -6.02 9.57 -11.21
CA GLY A 101 -5.38 10.51 -10.31
C GLY A 101 -5.25 10.00 -8.87
N HIS A 102 -4.81 10.91 -7.99
CA HIS A 102 -4.67 10.59 -6.58
C HIS A 102 -6.03 10.33 -5.93
N GLY A 103 -6.13 9.25 -5.17
CA GLY A 103 -7.38 8.90 -4.48
C GLY A 103 -8.41 8.23 -5.38
N PHE A 104 -8.00 7.60 -6.47
CA PHE A 104 -8.90 7.00 -7.47
C PHE A 104 -9.83 5.93 -6.92
N ASN A 105 -9.51 5.35 -5.76
CA ASN A 105 -10.31 4.30 -5.14
C ASN A 105 -11.41 4.86 -4.23
N CYS A 106 -11.44 6.16 -3.99
CA CYS A 106 -12.43 6.80 -3.12
C CYS A 106 -13.60 7.34 -3.95
N ASP A 107 -14.77 6.74 -3.82
CA ASP A 107 -15.98 7.11 -4.56
C ASP A 107 -16.55 8.49 -4.18
N ARG A 108 -16.00 9.10 -3.14
CA ARG A 108 -16.36 10.45 -2.69
C ARG A 108 -15.49 11.54 -3.33
N ARG A 109 -14.43 11.15 -4.04
CA ARG A 109 -13.51 12.11 -4.69
C ARG A 109 -13.83 12.29 -6.16
N GLY A 110 -13.54 13.50 -6.68
CA GLY A 110 -13.64 13.76 -8.11
C GLY A 110 -12.66 12.94 -8.96
N SER A 111 -11.57 12.47 -8.36
CA SER A 111 -10.59 11.61 -9.02
C SER A 111 -10.97 10.13 -9.03
N TYR A 112 -12.12 9.76 -8.47
CA TYR A 112 -12.59 8.37 -8.49
C TYR A 112 -12.64 7.83 -9.91
N ASP A 113 -12.05 6.66 -10.11
CA ASP A 113 -12.09 5.93 -11.37
C ASP A 113 -12.57 4.50 -11.11
N GLU A 114 -13.78 4.20 -11.55
CA GLU A 114 -14.44 2.93 -11.24
C GLU A 114 -13.64 1.73 -11.75
N GLU A 115 -13.13 1.79 -12.97
CA GLU A 115 -12.37 0.69 -13.57
C GLU A 115 -11.07 0.44 -12.82
N SER A 116 -10.31 1.49 -12.53
CA SER A 116 -9.06 1.39 -11.76
C SER A 116 -9.32 0.87 -10.35
N SER A 117 -10.37 1.39 -9.69
CA SER A 117 -10.78 0.95 -8.36
C SER A 117 -11.13 -0.54 -8.33
N LYS A 118 -11.91 -1.02 -9.28
CA LYS A 118 -12.26 -2.45 -9.37
C LYS A 118 -11.03 -3.32 -9.60
N THR A 119 -10.16 -2.93 -10.52
CA THR A 119 -8.97 -3.70 -10.83
C THR A 119 -8.03 -3.76 -9.63
N ALA A 120 -7.78 -2.63 -8.97
CA ALA A 120 -6.93 -2.58 -7.79
C ALA A 120 -7.50 -3.40 -6.64
N THR A 121 -8.82 -3.34 -6.42
CA THR A 121 -9.50 -4.12 -5.40
C THR A 121 -9.37 -5.62 -5.66
N LEU A 122 -9.57 -6.06 -6.91
CA LEU A 122 -9.42 -7.47 -7.27
C LEU A 122 -7.99 -7.95 -7.04
N ARG A 123 -6.99 -7.16 -7.39
CA ARG A 123 -5.57 -7.49 -7.15
C ARG A 123 -5.27 -7.61 -5.67
N THR A 124 -5.84 -6.73 -4.85
CA THR A 124 -5.70 -6.79 -3.39
C THR A 124 -6.35 -8.05 -2.82
N LEU A 125 -7.57 -8.35 -3.25
CA LEU A 125 -8.28 -9.55 -2.81
C LEU A 125 -7.58 -10.84 -3.23
N ASP A 126 -7.04 -10.89 -4.44
CA ASP A 126 -6.26 -12.05 -4.92
C ASP A 126 -5.00 -12.26 -4.08
N LEU A 127 -4.27 -11.18 -3.77
CA LEU A 127 -3.11 -11.25 -2.89
C LEU A 127 -3.49 -11.83 -1.53
N PHE A 128 -4.54 -11.27 -0.92
CA PHE A 128 -4.97 -11.68 0.42
C PHE A 128 -5.52 -13.12 0.41
N ALA A 129 -6.27 -13.51 -0.62
CA ALA A 129 -6.77 -14.88 -0.73
C ALA A 129 -5.65 -15.91 -0.78
N GLY A 130 -4.54 -15.59 -1.41
CA GLY A 130 -3.35 -16.47 -1.46
C GLY A 130 -2.52 -16.44 -0.19
N ALA A 131 -2.25 -15.26 0.34
CA ALA A 131 -1.30 -15.06 1.44
C ALA A 131 -1.89 -15.28 2.83
N LEU A 132 -3.20 -15.12 3.00
CA LEU A 132 -3.85 -15.19 4.32
C LEU A 132 -4.56 -16.54 4.58
N ARG A 133 -4.22 -17.57 3.84
CA ARG A 133 -4.75 -18.92 4.05
C ARG A 133 -4.26 -19.56 5.34
#